data_7da642c30b8ee55cc4381e29cb4a35c9
#
_entry.id   7da642c30b8ee55cc4381e29cb4a35c9
#
_cell.length_a   1.000
_cell.length_b   1.000
_cell.length_c   1.000
_cell.angle_alpha   90.00
_cell.angle_beta   90.00
_cell.angle_gamma   90.00
#
_symmetry.space_group_name_H-M   'P 1'
#
loop_
_entity.id
_entity.type
_entity.pdbx_description
1 polymer ?
#
loop_
_entity_poly.entity_id
_entity_poly.type
_entity_poly.pdbx_seq_one_letter_code
_entity_poly.pdbx_strand_id
1 'polypeptide(L)'
;MKLFDVYPLQPVTITRAAGSFVWGDDGTRYLDMYGGHAVISIGHTHPHWVKRIEDQLQKIAFYSNSVHLPIQEELASLLLHISGKKNYQLFLCNSGAEANENAMKLASFHTGRKKIIAFRHSFHGRTSLAVAATDNPAILAPVNVTDAIIFLPFNDEEALAECFKNNRDEIAAVITEGIQGVGGIRVAADSFLRSIREHCDQSGALMIADSVQCGYGRTGNFFAHDYAGISADIYTMAKGMGNGFPVAGVLIAPHIKPKHGMLGTTFGGNPLACAAALAVLEVMRDENLMVNATNVGNYLMEQLRGIPSLQQVRGRGLMIGFDVPAELSGLKNELLSQTHVFTGEAKPSVIRLLPPLSLSLREADMFLQAIQSLLSNQPQPEN
;
A
#
# COMPACT_ATOMS: atom_id res chain seq x y z
N MET A 1 28.87 13.17 -10.48
CA MET A 1 27.99 13.59 -9.38
C MET A 1 27.39 12.35 -8.78
N LYS A 2 27.41 12.18 -7.47
CA LYS A 2 26.85 11.00 -6.81
C LYS A 2 25.55 11.37 -6.11
N LEU A 3 24.57 10.47 -6.15
CA LEU A 3 23.37 10.58 -5.31
C LEU A 3 23.76 10.44 -3.83
N PHE A 4 22.94 11.00 -2.93
CA PHE A 4 23.10 10.81 -1.51
C PHE A 4 22.73 9.36 -1.17
N ASP A 5 23.70 8.60 -0.63
CA ASP A 5 23.63 7.15 -0.48
C ASP A 5 22.87 6.76 0.79
N VAL A 6 21.58 6.50 0.63
CA VAL A 6 20.65 6.11 1.72
C VAL A 6 19.92 4.78 1.46
N TYR A 7 20.20 4.13 0.32
CA TYR A 7 19.55 2.88 -0.06
C TYR A 7 20.56 1.76 -0.27
N PRO A 8 20.40 0.59 0.38
CA PRO A 8 21.16 -0.61 0.01
C PRO A 8 20.68 -1.08 -1.39
N LEU A 9 21.53 -0.90 -2.41
CA LEU A 9 21.20 -1.25 -3.78
C LEU A 9 21.42 -2.73 -4.05
N GLN A 10 20.53 -3.36 -4.82
CA GLN A 10 20.76 -4.66 -5.44
C GLN A 10 21.73 -4.48 -6.64
N PRO A 11 22.60 -5.46 -6.94
CA PRO A 11 23.55 -5.36 -8.04
C PRO A 11 22.92 -5.62 -9.41
N VAL A 12 21.84 -4.90 -9.72
CA VAL A 12 21.08 -5.00 -10.98
C VAL A 12 20.77 -3.59 -11.48
N THR A 13 21.06 -3.32 -12.74
CA THR A 13 20.72 -2.06 -13.41
C THR A 13 19.50 -2.28 -14.30
N ILE A 14 18.33 -1.77 -13.91
CA ILE A 14 17.09 -1.92 -14.68
C ILE A 14 16.99 -0.86 -15.75
N THR A 15 16.75 -1.26 -17.01
CA THR A 15 16.67 -0.36 -18.18
C THR A 15 15.34 -0.43 -18.91
N ARG A 16 14.56 -1.51 -18.72
CA ARG A 16 13.26 -1.72 -19.39
C ARG A 16 12.33 -2.52 -18.47
N ALA A 17 11.02 -2.33 -18.66
CA ALA A 17 10.00 -3.09 -17.95
C ALA A 17 8.74 -3.24 -18.79
N ALA A 18 8.01 -4.38 -18.66
CA ALA A 18 6.72 -4.62 -19.29
C ALA A 18 5.95 -5.73 -18.54
N GLY A 19 4.66 -5.53 -18.26
CA GLY A 19 3.83 -6.50 -17.55
C GLY A 19 4.41 -6.82 -16.18
N SER A 20 4.67 -8.09 -15.90
CA SER A 20 5.28 -8.57 -14.63
C SER A 20 6.81 -8.72 -14.73
N PHE A 21 7.45 -8.16 -15.75
CA PHE A 21 8.88 -8.35 -15.98
C PHE A 21 9.65 -7.03 -16.05
N VAL A 22 10.91 -7.08 -15.59
CA VAL A 22 11.90 -6.04 -15.77
C VAL A 22 13.15 -6.62 -16.43
N TRP A 23 13.96 -5.78 -17.10
CA TRP A 23 15.18 -6.21 -17.78
C TRP A 23 16.38 -5.41 -17.31
N GLY A 24 17.46 -6.12 -17.07
CA GLY A 24 18.78 -5.56 -16.81
C GLY A 24 19.41 -4.92 -18.05
N ASP A 25 20.46 -4.16 -17.85
CA ASP A 25 21.30 -3.58 -18.93
C ASP A 25 22.08 -4.65 -19.72
N ASP A 26 22.29 -5.82 -19.10
CA ASP A 26 22.85 -7.03 -19.72
C ASP A 26 21.82 -7.85 -20.53
N GLY A 27 20.55 -7.42 -20.57
CA GLY A 27 19.45 -8.11 -21.23
C GLY A 27 18.80 -9.21 -20.38
N THR A 28 19.27 -9.50 -19.19
CA THR A 28 18.66 -10.47 -18.28
C THR A 28 17.24 -10.07 -17.93
N ARG A 29 16.28 -10.99 -18.08
CA ARG A 29 14.88 -10.78 -17.73
C ARG A 29 14.60 -11.31 -16.34
N TYR A 30 14.00 -10.46 -15.51
CA TYR A 30 13.60 -10.76 -14.14
C TYR A 30 12.09 -10.76 -14.02
N LEU A 31 11.53 -11.75 -13.30
CA LEU A 31 10.13 -11.74 -12.86
C LEU A 31 9.99 -10.83 -11.63
N ASP A 32 9.12 -9.82 -11.71
CA ASP A 32 8.93 -8.85 -10.63
C ASP A 32 7.77 -9.27 -9.71
N MET A 33 8.09 -10.05 -8.67
CA MET A 33 7.14 -10.41 -7.61
C MET A 33 7.08 -9.35 -6.49
N TYR A 34 7.57 -8.13 -6.73
CA TYR A 34 7.61 -7.05 -5.74
C TYR A 34 6.93 -5.76 -6.17
N GLY A 35 6.84 -5.51 -7.48
CA GLY A 35 6.17 -4.33 -8.05
C GLY A 35 6.72 -3.01 -7.52
N GLY A 36 8.02 -2.92 -7.19
CA GLY A 36 8.62 -1.72 -6.62
C GLY A 36 7.88 -1.25 -5.35
N HIS A 37 7.79 -2.05 -4.31
CA HIS A 37 7.01 -1.83 -3.08
C HIS A 37 5.48 -1.81 -3.29
N ALA A 38 4.94 -2.62 -4.19
CA ALA A 38 3.53 -2.65 -4.60
C ALA A 38 3.07 -1.35 -5.29
N VAL A 39 3.99 -0.62 -5.93
CA VAL A 39 3.66 0.56 -6.73
C VAL A 39 3.06 0.17 -8.08
N ILE A 40 3.64 -0.84 -8.72
CA ILE A 40 3.13 -1.35 -10.00
C ILE A 40 1.88 -2.19 -9.74
N SER A 41 0.74 -1.68 -10.18
CA SER A 41 -0.58 -2.31 -9.99
C SER A 41 -1.07 -3.03 -11.25
N ILE A 42 -1.10 -2.36 -12.39
CA ILE A 42 -1.64 -2.88 -13.65
C ILE A 42 -0.58 -3.49 -14.59
N GLY A 43 0.65 -3.65 -14.08
CA GLY A 43 1.82 -4.06 -14.86
C GLY A 43 2.66 -2.89 -15.34
N HIS A 44 3.95 -3.17 -15.52
CA HIS A 44 4.90 -2.18 -16.03
C HIS A 44 4.52 -1.73 -17.44
N THR A 45 4.63 -0.43 -17.71
CA THR A 45 4.45 0.19 -19.04
C THR A 45 3.21 -0.31 -19.77
N HIS A 46 2.07 -0.44 -19.06
CA HIS A 46 0.82 -0.88 -19.67
C HIS A 46 0.43 0.06 -20.85
N PRO A 47 0.13 -0.46 -22.06
CA PRO A 47 -0.08 0.37 -23.26
C PRO A 47 -1.15 1.44 -23.08
N HIS A 48 -2.27 1.13 -22.44
CA HIS A 48 -3.34 2.10 -22.16
C HIS A 48 -2.86 3.23 -21.25
N TRP A 49 -2.08 2.90 -20.20
CA TRP A 49 -1.51 3.87 -19.27
C TRP A 49 -0.53 4.81 -19.96
N VAL A 50 0.38 4.26 -20.80
CA VAL A 50 1.32 5.05 -21.60
C VAL A 50 0.57 6.02 -22.50
N LYS A 51 -0.41 5.51 -23.25
CA LYS A 51 -1.21 6.33 -24.17
C LYS A 51 -1.97 7.46 -23.45
N ARG A 52 -2.60 7.18 -22.32
CA ARG A 52 -3.35 8.20 -21.55
C ARG A 52 -2.45 9.35 -21.09
N ILE A 53 -1.20 9.05 -20.68
CA ILE A 53 -0.22 10.07 -20.29
C ILE A 53 0.27 10.85 -21.49
N GLU A 54 0.60 10.19 -22.61
CA GLU A 54 1.02 10.84 -23.85
C GLU A 54 -0.05 11.80 -24.38
N ASP A 55 -1.30 11.34 -24.45
CA ASP A 55 -2.45 12.15 -24.86
C ASP A 55 -2.66 13.37 -23.94
N GLN A 56 -2.44 13.20 -22.65
CA GLN A 56 -2.56 14.31 -21.67
C GLN A 56 -1.40 15.28 -21.78
N LEU A 57 -0.17 14.82 -22.05
CA LEU A 57 0.98 15.68 -22.28
C LEU A 57 0.80 16.63 -23.46
N GLN A 58 0.10 16.18 -24.51
CA GLN A 58 -0.21 17.01 -25.68
C GLN A 58 -1.26 18.10 -25.40
N LYS A 59 -2.01 18.00 -24.31
CA LYS A 59 -3.05 18.99 -23.91
C LYS A 59 -2.50 19.95 -22.87
N ILE A 60 -2.25 19.44 -21.66
CA ILE A 60 -1.73 20.22 -20.55
C ILE A 60 -1.13 19.27 -19.51
N ALA A 61 0.12 19.54 -19.10
CA ALA A 61 0.81 18.77 -18.07
C ALA A 61 0.43 19.22 -16.66
N PHE A 62 0.32 20.52 -16.44
CA PHE A 62 0.10 21.11 -15.13
C PHE A 62 -0.65 22.45 -15.21
N TYR A 63 -1.57 22.66 -14.28
CA TYR A 63 -2.03 23.96 -13.84
C TYR A 63 -2.38 23.88 -12.34
N SER A 64 -2.48 25.04 -11.66
CA SER A 64 -2.75 25.09 -10.23
C SER A 64 -4.22 24.76 -9.91
N ASN A 65 -4.45 24.31 -8.67
CA ASN A 65 -5.80 24.04 -8.15
C ASN A 65 -6.66 25.30 -7.91
N SER A 66 -6.26 26.46 -8.48
CA SER A 66 -7.04 27.71 -8.46
C SER A 66 -8.08 27.79 -9.59
N VAL A 67 -8.13 26.81 -10.49
CA VAL A 67 -9.07 26.72 -11.59
C VAL A 67 -9.73 25.36 -11.68
N HIS A 68 -10.82 25.24 -12.44
CA HIS A 68 -11.44 23.95 -12.70
C HIS A 68 -10.59 23.11 -13.66
N LEU A 69 -10.32 21.87 -13.29
CA LEU A 69 -9.64 20.87 -14.09
C LEU A 69 -10.59 19.68 -14.27
N PRO A 70 -11.32 19.56 -15.38
CA PRO A 70 -12.36 18.53 -15.56
C PRO A 70 -11.86 17.10 -15.33
N ILE A 71 -10.57 16.83 -15.62
CA ILE A 71 -9.97 15.51 -15.41
C ILE A 71 -9.93 15.10 -13.92
N GLN A 72 -9.92 16.05 -12.97
CA GLN A 72 -10.02 15.74 -11.54
C GLN A 72 -11.41 15.23 -11.19
N GLU A 73 -12.46 15.81 -11.77
CA GLU A 73 -13.85 15.37 -11.57
C GLU A 73 -14.08 14.01 -12.21
N GLU A 74 -13.53 13.77 -13.41
CA GLU A 74 -13.54 12.45 -14.07
C GLU A 74 -12.89 11.39 -13.18
N LEU A 75 -11.69 11.66 -12.64
CA LEU A 75 -10.99 10.76 -11.72
C LEU A 75 -11.81 10.51 -10.45
N ALA A 76 -12.32 11.56 -9.81
CA ALA A 76 -13.12 11.43 -8.60
C ALA A 76 -14.35 10.57 -8.85
N SER A 77 -15.09 10.82 -9.93
CA SER A 77 -16.31 10.08 -10.29
C SER A 77 -16.02 8.59 -10.50
N LEU A 78 -14.98 8.26 -11.28
CA LEU A 78 -14.62 6.87 -11.56
C LEU A 78 -14.10 6.15 -10.29
N LEU A 79 -13.25 6.80 -9.50
CA LEU A 79 -12.72 6.27 -8.25
C LEU A 79 -13.84 5.95 -7.25
N LEU A 80 -14.77 6.90 -7.04
CA LEU A 80 -15.90 6.74 -6.13
C LEU A 80 -16.84 5.60 -6.58
N HIS A 81 -17.00 5.43 -7.89
CA HIS A 81 -17.80 4.34 -8.45
C HIS A 81 -17.13 2.97 -8.22
N ILE A 82 -15.86 2.82 -8.61
CA ILE A 82 -15.13 1.53 -8.52
C ILE A 82 -14.88 1.13 -7.07
N SER A 83 -14.55 2.09 -6.20
CA SER A 83 -14.31 1.82 -4.77
C SER A 83 -15.59 1.57 -3.96
N GLY A 84 -16.78 1.81 -4.55
CA GLY A 84 -18.06 1.72 -3.83
C GLY A 84 -18.32 2.84 -2.81
N LYS A 85 -17.45 3.85 -2.72
CA LYS A 85 -17.55 4.96 -1.76
C LYS A 85 -18.25 6.19 -2.38
N LYS A 86 -19.41 5.99 -2.98
CA LYS A 86 -20.12 6.95 -3.86
C LYS A 86 -20.37 8.34 -3.27
N ASN A 87 -20.47 8.47 -1.95
CA ASN A 87 -20.79 9.74 -1.27
C ASN A 87 -19.55 10.44 -0.67
N TYR A 88 -18.36 9.88 -0.84
CA TYR A 88 -17.11 10.46 -0.33
C TYR A 88 -16.65 11.60 -1.24
N GLN A 89 -15.74 12.41 -0.70
CA GLN A 89 -15.06 13.48 -1.43
C GLN A 89 -13.59 13.12 -1.59
N LEU A 90 -12.96 13.53 -2.70
CA LEU A 90 -11.56 13.25 -2.99
C LEU A 90 -10.72 14.52 -2.81
N PHE A 91 -9.66 14.43 -1.99
CA PHE A 91 -8.54 15.37 -1.98
C PHE A 91 -7.32 14.69 -2.61
N LEU A 92 -6.68 15.32 -3.59
CA LEU A 92 -5.53 14.78 -4.32
C LEU A 92 -4.22 15.35 -3.80
N CYS A 93 -3.20 14.51 -3.69
CA CYS A 93 -1.82 14.86 -3.33
C CYS A 93 -0.82 13.97 -4.09
N ASN A 94 0.46 13.84 -3.66
CA ASN A 94 1.50 13.26 -4.50
C ASN A 94 2.12 11.97 -3.93
N SER A 95 2.00 11.74 -2.63
CA SER A 95 2.62 10.60 -1.96
C SER A 95 1.75 10.05 -0.83
N GLY A 96 1.98 8.78 -0.44
CA GLY A 96 1.29 8.17 0.68
C GLY A 96 1.55 8.85 2.01
N ALA A 97 2.78 9.35 2.22
CA ALA A 97 3.11 10.12 3.42
C ALA A 97 2.29 11.43 3.48
N GLU A 98 2.21 12.16 2.35
CA GLU A 98 1.41 13.38 2.24
C GLU A 98 -0.09 13.10 2.45
N ALA A 99 -0.60 11.99 1.93
CA ALA A 99 -1.99 11.55 2.15
C ALA A 99 -2.26 11.28 3.64
N ASN A 100 -1.38 10.55 4.32
CA ASN A 100 -1.51 10.25 5.74
C ASN A 100 -1.37 11.50 6.62
N GLU A 101 -0.43 12.42 6.30
CA GLU A 101 -0.33 13.72 6.96
C GLU A 101 -1.64 14.51 6.88
N ASN A 102 -2.21 14.62 5.68
CA ASN A 102 -3.47 15.35 5.47
C ASN A 102 -4.65 14.66 6.16
N ALA A 103 -4.70 13.32 6.18
CA ALA A 103 -5.73 12.56 6.87
C ALA A 103 -5.70 12.80 8.39
N MET A 104 -4.53 12.69 9.03
CA MET A 104 -4.37 12.94 10.46
C MET A 104 -4.62 14.41 10.84
N LYS A 105 -4.14 15.33 10.01
CA LYS A 105 -4.39 16.77 10.16
C LYS A 105 -5.89 17.08 10.05
N LEU A 106 -6.57 16.48 9.07
CA LEU A 106 -8.02 16.66 8.87
C LEU A 106 -8.82 16.12 10.06
N ALA A 107 -8.44 14.95 10.58
CA ALA A 107 -9.06 14.38 11.77
C ALA A 107 -8.93 15.30 13.00
N SER A 108 -7.74 15.87 13.20
CA SER A 108 -7.50 16.83 14.27
C SER A 108 -8.31 18.12 14.09
N PHE A 109 -8.43 18.65 12.86
CA PHE A 109 -9.30 19.80 12.58
C PHE A 109 -10.78 19.51 12.85
N HIS A 110 -11.26 18.31 12.46
CA HIS A 110 -12.66 17.93 12.60
C HIS A 110 -13.06 17.75 14.05
N THR A 111 -12.21 17.10 14.85
CA THR A 111 -12.50 16.74 16.24
C THR A 111 -12.06 17.80 17.25
N GLY A 112 -11.15 18.70 16.88
CA GLY A 112 -10.47 19.61 17.81
C GLY A 112 -9.47 18.91 18.74
N ARG A 113 -9.17 17.63 18.55
CA ARG A 113 -8.35 16.77 19.41
C ARG A 113 -6.96 16.58 18.84
N LYS A 114 -6.02 16.10 19.68
CA LYS A 114 -4.58 16.02 19.33
C LYS A 114 -4.07 14.60 19.12
N LYS A 115 -4.58 13.61 19.88
CA LYS A 115 -4.00 12.26 19.92
C LYS A 115 -4.42 11.41 18.73
N ILE A 116 -3.47 10.68 18.16
CA ILE A 116 -3.70 9.69 17.11
C ILE A 116 -3.23 8.33 17.62
N ILE A 117 -4.08 7.32 17.56
CA ILE A 117 -3.69 5.94 17.83
C ILE A 117 -3.10 5.36 16.54
N ALA A 118 -1.91 4.77 16.62
CA ALA A 118 -1.26 3.95 15.62
C ALA A 118 -0.86 2.60 16.23
N PHE A 119 -0.42 1.64 15.42
CA PHE A 119 -0.15 0.29 15.92
C PHE A 119 1.32 -0.10 15.75
N ARG A 120 1.81 -1.00 16.63
CA ARG A 120 3.14 -1.56 16.50
C ARG A 120 3.31 -2.22 15.13
N HIS A 121 4.52 -2.13 14.58
CA HIS A 121 4.90 -2.58 13.24
C HIS A 121 4.24 -1.82 12.07
N SER A 122 3.53 -0.71 12.33
CA SER A 122 2.95 0.11 11.27
C SER A 122 3.99 0.90 10.48
N PHE A 123 3.62 1.24 9.24
CA PHE A 123 4.39 2.17 8.40
C PHE A 123 3.44 3.13 7.67
N HIS A 124 3.46 4.40 8.04
CA HIS A 124 2.58 5.43 7.48
C HIS A 124 3.30 6.50 6.65
N GLY A 125 4.63 6.49 6.63
CA GLY A 125 5.42 7.41 5.83
C GLY A 125 6.71 7.86 6.51
N ARG A 126 7.39 8.82 5.88
CA ARG A 126 8.68 9.35 6.35
C ARG A 126 8.69 10.85 6.58
N THR A 127 7.54 11.50 6.50
CA THR A 127 7.39 12.92 6.80
C THR A 127 6.85 13.10 8.21
N SER A 128 7.15 14.20 8.84
CA SER A 128 6.65 14.73 10.11
C SER A 128 5.76 13.81 10.97
N LEU A 129 4.43 13.95 10.93
CA LEU A 129 3.52 13.13 11.72
C LEU A 129 3.39 11.69 11.19
N ALA A 130 3.51 11.49 9.88
CA ALA A 130 3.49 10.15 9.28
C ALA A 130 4.68 9.28 9.73
N VAL A 131 5.88 9.87 9.90
CA VAL A 131 7.02 9.14 10.46
C VAL A 131 6.87 8.93 11.97
N ALA A 132 6.26 9.89 12.67
CA ALA A 132 5.96 9.73 14.08
C ALA A 132 4.95 8.60 14.36
N ALA A 133 3.98 8.37 13.43
CA ALA A 133 3.03 7.27 13.48
C ALA A 133 3.59 5.94 12.90
N THR A 134 4.82 5.93 12.39
CA THR A 134 5.54 4.73 11.92
C THR A 134 6.33 4.12 13.06
N ASP A 135 6.12 2.83 13.35
CA ASP A 135 6.81 2.11 14.42
C ASP A 135 8.22 1.69 14.01
N ASN A 136 9.08 2.69 13.83
CA ASN A 136 10.49 2.48 13.50
C ASN A 136 11.36 3.64 14.02
N PRO A 137 11.96 3.49 15.22
CA PRO A 137 12.77 4.55 15.83
C PRO A 137 14.03 4.90 15.02
N ALA A 138 14.52 4.00 14.16
CA ALA A 138 15.72 4.25 13.35
C ALA A 138 15.53 5.32 12.27
N ILE A 139 14.28 5.64 11.91
CA ILE A 139 13.97 6.66 10.90
C ILE A 139 13.29 7.91 11.50
N LEU A 140 13.10 7.93 12.82
CA LEU A 140 12.50 9.04 13.55
C LEU A 140 13.57 10.04 13.93
N ALA A 141 13.64 11.18 13.24
CA ALA A 141 14.56 12.24 13.61
C ALA A 141 14.07 12.99 14.88
N PRO A 142 14.98 13.61 15.67
CA PRO A 142 14.58 14.33 16.88
C PRO A 142 13.47 15.37 16.68
N VAL A 143 13.45 16.04 15.54
CA VAL A 143 12.42 17.02 15.15
C VAL A 143 11.02 16.40 14.94
N ASN A 144 10.94 15.09 14.73
CA ASN A 144 9.67 14.39 14.51
C ASN A 144 9.09 13.77 15.80
N VAL A 145 9.81 13.86 16.92
CA VAL A 145 9.34 13.32 18.20
C VAL A 145 8.14 14.14 18.70
N THR A 146 7.04 13.46 19.00
CA THR A 146 5.79 14.09 19.45
C THR A 146 5.06 13.21 20.45
N ASP A 147 4.29 13.83 21.34
CA ASP A 147 3.35 13.16 22.25
C ASP A 147 1.96 12.93 21.62
N ALA A 148 1.77 13.33 20.36
CA ALA A 148 0.50 13.19 19.67
C ALA A 148 0.18 11.73 19.28
N ILE A 149 1.16 10.83 19.21
CA ILE A 149 0.97 9.44 18.79
C ILE A 149 0.95 8.50 19.99
N ILE A 150 -0.06 7.63 20.03
CA ILE A 150 -0.19 6.53 20.98
C ILE A 150 -0.02 5.22 20.20
N PHE A 151 0.99 4.42 20.52
CA PHE A 151 1.18 3.10 19.92
C PHE A 151 0.54 2.01 20.76
N LEU A 152 -0.32 1.21 20.11
CA LEU A 152 -0.93 0.00 20.69
C LEU A 152 -0.44 -1.27 19.97
N PRO A 153 -0.50 -2.45 20.61
CA PRO A 153 -0.30 -3.70 19.92
C PRO A 153 -1.32 -3.87 18.78
N PHE A 154 -0.89 -4.45 17.65
CA PHE A 154 -1.78 -4.71 16.52
C PHE A 154 -2.64 -5.96 16.80
N ASN A 155 -3.93 -5.91 16.46
CA ASN A 155 -4.93 -6.95 16.76
C ASN A 155 -5.22 -7.16 18.27
N ASP A 156 -4.97 -6.16 19.11
CA ASP A 156 -5.25 -6.20 20.55
C ASP A 156 -6.47 -5.29 20.86
N GLU A 157 -7.64 -5.92 20.93
CA GLU A 157 -8.90 -5.22 21.20
C GLU A 157 -9.00 -4.74 22.65
N GLU A 158 -8.35 -5.42 23.60
CA GLU A 158 -8.34 -5.03 25.03
C GLU A 158 -7.51 -3.76 25.22
N ALA A 159 -6.30 -3.71 24.66
CA ALA A 159 -5.46 -2.52 24.70
C ALA A 159 -6.14 -1.33 24.02
N LEU A 160 -6.88 -1.55 22.93
CA LEU A 160 -7.66 -0.51 22.26
C LEU A 160 -8.76 0.03 23.17
N ALA A 161 -9.55 -0.85 23.78
CA ALA A 161 -10.65 -0.47 24.68
C ALA A 161 -10.13 0.30 25.92
N GLU A 162 -9.03 -0.16 26.52
CA GLU A 162 -8.41 0.50 27.66
C GLU A 162 -7.90 1.91 27.28
N CYS A 163 -7.26 2.04 26.11
CA CYS A 163 -6.80 3.32 25.60
C CYS A 163 -7.95 4.32 25.43
N PHE A 164 -9.05 3.92 24.82
CA PHE A 164 -10.24 4.76 24.66
C PHE A 164 -10.88 5.11 26.00
N LYS A 165 -10.92 4.18 26.96
CA LYS A 165 -11.43 4.45 28.31
C LYS A 165 -10.65 5.58 29.01
N ASN A 166 -9.33 5.60 28.83
CA ASN A 166 -8.44 6.53 29.52
C ASN A 166 -8.23 7.86 28.79
N ASN A 167 -8.45 7.92 27.45
CA ASN A 167 -8.09 9.08 26.62
C ASN A 167 -9.24 9.52 25.67
N ARG A 168 -10.48 9.14 25.95
CA ARG A 168 -11.63 9.28 25.03
C ARG A 168 -11.73 10.68 24.39
N ASP A 169 -11.57 11.73 25.18
CA ASP A 169 -11.76 13.11 24.75
C ASP A 169 -10.51 13.73 24.11
N GLU A 170 -9.39 13.00 24.10
CA GLU A 170 -8.13 13.44 23.47
C GLU A 170 -7.87 12.79 22.11
N ILE A 171 -8.49 11.64 21.82
CA ILE A 171 -8.24 10.88 20.60
C ILE A 171 -8.99 11.53 19.43
N ALA A 172 -8.22 12.04 18.46
CA ALA A 172 -8.72 12.58 17.20
C ALA A 172 -9.02 11.48 16.18
N ALA A 173 -8.14 10.48 16.10
CA ALA A 173 -8.30 9.37 15.16
C ALA A 173 -7.54 8.11 15.57
N VAL A 174 -7.93 7.01 14.94
CA VAL A 174 -7.14 5.76 14.84
C VAL A 174 -6.71 5.60 13.39
N ILE A 175 -5.40 5.47 13.12
CA ILE A 175 -4.86 5.15 11.80
C ILE A 175 -4.40 3.70 11.78
N THR A 176 -4.85 2.94 10.78
CA THR A 176 -4.50 1.52 10.65
C THR A 176 -4.38 1.08 9.19
N GLU A 177 -3.41 0.22 8.92
CA GLU A 177 -3.35 -0.55 7.68
C GLU A 177 -4.28 -1.77 7.81
N GLY A 178 -5.04 -2.11 6.77
CA GLY A 178 -5.82 -3.37 6.75
C GLY A 178 -4.93 -4.61 6.67
N ILE A 179 -3.74 -4.46 6.08
CA ILE A 179 -2.62 -5.40 6.14
C ILE A 179 -1.35 -4.57 6.31
N GLN A 180 -0.62 -4.77 7.40
CA GLN A 180 0.66 -4.12 7.64
C GLN A 180 1.72 -4.65 6.67
N GLY A 181 2.06 -3.85 5.66
CA GLY A 181 2.97 -4.29 4.61
C GLY A 181 4.41 -4.39 5.08
N VAL A 182 4.97 -3.30 5.57
CA VAL A 182 6.35 -3.25 6.09
C VAL A 182 6.50 -4.08 7.36
N GLY A 183 5.44 -4.20 8.15
CA GLY A 183 5.38 -5.04 9.35
C GLY A 183 5.40 -6.56 9.07
N GLY A 184 5.49 -6.99 7.80
CA GLY A 184 5.62 -8.41 7.44
C GLY A 184 4.33 -9.10 7.03
N ILE A 185 3.46 -8.38 6.34
CA ILE A 185 2.15 -8.86 5.85
C ILE A 185 1.28 -9.37 7.02
N ARG A 186 1.16 -8.54 8.04
CA ARG A 186 0.30 -8.83 9.20
C ARG A 186 -1.13 -8.41 8.87
N VAL A 187 -2.03 -9.38 8.79
CA VAL A 187 -3.44 -9.14 8.45
C VAL A 187 -4.19 -8.66 9.68
N ALA A 188 -4.93 -7.56 9.56
CA ALA A 188 -5.86 -7.14 10.59
C ALA A 188 -7.01 -8.15 10.70
N ALA A 189 -7.33 -8.57 11.92
CA ALA A 189 -8.53 -9.36 12.17
C ALA A 189 -9.79 -8.51 11.86
N ASP A 190 -10.78 -9.13 11.24
CA ASP A 190 -12.01 -8.40 10.89
C ASP A 190 -12.76 -7.91 12.15
N SER A 191 -12.68 -8.66 13.27
CA SER A 191 -13.19 -8.22 14.57
C SER A 191 -12.48 -7.00 15.09
N PHE A 192 -11.15 -6.95 14.97
CA PHE A 192 -10.34 -5.81 15.39
C PHE A 192 -10.68 -4.53 14.61
N LEU A 193 -10.86 -4.63 13.29
CA LEU A 193 -11.28 -3.48 12.47
C LEU A 193 -12.69 -3.01 12.85
N ARG A 194 -13.61 -3.93 13.16
CA ARG A 194 -14.94 -3.59 13.69
C ARG A 194 -14.86 -2.91 15.06
N SER A 195 -14.01 -3.42 15.95
CA SER A 195 -13.78 -2.82 17.27
C SER A 195 -13.24 -1.39 17.15
N ILE A 196 -12.29 -1.13 16.24
CA ILE A 196 -11.81 0.24 15.95
C ILE A 196 -12.98 1.13 15.51
N ARG A 197 -13.84 0.65 14.60
CA ARG A 197 -14.98 1.43 14.10
C ARG A 197 -15.94 1.78 15.23
N GLU A 198 -16.30 0.80 16.06
CA GLU A 198 -17.20 0.98 17.19
C GLU A 198 -16.67 2.01 18.20
N HIS A 199 -15.40 1.90 18.59
CA HIS A 199 -14.79 2.87 19.50
C HIS A 199 -14.73 4.28 18.92
N CYS A 200 -14.42 4.41 17.63
CA CYS A 200 -14.45 5.71 16.95
C CYS A 200 -15.87 6.30 16.95
N ASP A 201 -16.89 5.51 16.62
CA ASP A 201 -18.29 5.97 16.61
C ASP A 201 -18.75 6.43 18.00
N GLN A 202 -18.42 5.68 19.04
CA GLN A 202 -18.81 5.98 20.43
C GLN A 202 -18.11 7.20 21.00
N SER A 203 -16.88 7.50 20.56
CA SER A 203 -16.07 8.60 21.08
C SER A 203 -16.13 9.87 20.22
N GLY A 204 -16.58 9.74 18.96
CA GLY A 204 -16.48 10.79 17.95
C GLY A 204 -15.06 10.98 17.40
N ALA A 205 -14.15 10.04 17.63
CA ALA A 205 -12.87 9.97 16.92
C ALA A 205 -13.07 9.48 15.48
N LEU A 206 -12.11 9.75 14.57
CA LEU A 206 -12.21 9.29 13.20
C LEU A 206 -11.39 8.02 12.97
N MET A 207 -11.90 7.10 12.12
CA MET A 207 -11.15 5.98 11.61
C MET A 207 -10.46 6.35 10.30
N ILE A 208 -9.12 6.26 10.26
CA ILE A 208 -8.30 6.45 9.06
C ILE A 208 -7.82 5.08 8.57
N ALA A 209 -8.30 4.67 7.42
CA ALA A 209 -7.84 3.46 6.73
C ALA A 209 -6.64 3.80 5.84
N ASP A 210 -5.43 3.49 6.31
CA ASP A 210 -4.24 3.57 5.47
C ASP A 210 -4.27 2.45 4.43
N SER A 211 -4.71 2.81 3.23
CA SER A 211 -4.80 1.90 2.08
C SER A 211 -3.70 2.16 1.04
N VAL A 212 -2.63 2.84 1.44
CA VAL A 212 -1.49 3.19 0.56
C VAL A 212 -0.84 1.96 -0.05
N GLN A 213 -0.73 0.85 0.67
CA GLN A 213 -0.18 -0.39 0.14
C GLN A 213 -1.24 -1.48 -0.07
N CYS A 214 -2.21 -1.60 0.82
CA CYS A 214 -3.22 -2.65 0.79
C CYS A 214 -4.52 -2.26 0.06
N GLY A 215 -4.57 -1.08 -0.57
CA GLY A 215 -5.68 -0.63 -1.39
C GLY A 215 -5.50 -0.91 -2.88
N TYR A 216 -6.37 -0.32 -3.70
CA TYR A 216 -6.34 -0.42 -5.16
C TYR A 216 -6.37 -1.87 -5.66
N GLY A 217 -7.27 -2.69 -5.09
CA GLY A 217 -7.47 -4.07 -5.54
C GLY A 217 -6.39 -5.07 -5.10
N ARG A 218 -5.34 -4.63 -4.42
CA ARG A 218 -4.18 -5.45 -4.03
C ARG A 218 -4.57 -6.72 -3.28
N THR A 219 -5.60 -6.65 -2.44
CA THR A 219 -6.08 -7.76 -1.61
C THR A 219 -7.25 -8.53 -2.22
N GLY A 220 -7.72 -8.15 -3.43
CA GLY A 220 -8.93 -8.66 -4.06
C GLY A 220 -10.13 -7.73 -3.89
N ASN A 221 -10.28 -7.05 -2.76
CA ASN A 221 -11.19 -5.92 -2.58
C ASN A 221 -10.47 -4.59 -2.90
N PHE A 222 -11.23 -3.53 -3.24
CA PHE A 222 -10.65 -2.21 -3.51
C PHE A 222 -9.89 -1.68 -2.28
N PHE A 223 -10.46 -1.83 -1.09
CA PHE A 223 -9.81 -1.57 0.20
C PHE A 223 -9.77 -2.85 1.05
N ALA A 224 -8.63 -3.12 1.69
CA ALA A 224 -8.48 -4.26 2.59
C ALA A 224 -9.45 -4.21 3.79
N HIS A 225 -9.86 -3.03 4.22
CA HIS A 225 -10.80 -2.82 5.31
C HIS A 225 -12.23 -3.28 4.98
N ASP A 226 -12.58 -3.40 3.69
CA ASP A 226 -13.91 -3.84 3.26
C ASP A 226 -14.21 -5.31 3.64
N TYR A 227 -13.18 -6.13 3.93
CA TYR A 227 -13.37 -7.50 4.45
C TYR A 227 -14.07 -7.52 5.80
N ALA A 228 -13.88 -6.50 6.63
CA ALA A 228 -14.56 -6.39 7.92
C ALA A 228 -16.02 -5.92 7.82
N GLY A 229 -16.50 -5.56 6.62
CA GLY A 229 -17.85 -5.03 6.40
C GLY A 229 -18.07 -3.63 6.98
N ILE A 230 -17.00 -2.86 7.16
CA ILE A 230 -17.03 -1.49 7.73
C ILE A 230 -16.68 -0.44 6.68
N SER A 231 -16.97 0.82 7.01
CA SER A 231 -16.46 1.98 6.29
C SER A 231 -15.68 2.89 7.25
N ALA A 232 -14.45 3.27 6.84
CA ALA A 232 -13.66 4.27 7.56
C ALA A 232 -14.14 5.68 7.21
N ASP A 233 -13.84 6.65 8.06
CA ASP A 233 -14.16 8.06 7.80
C ASP A 233 -13.22 8.65 6.74
N ILE A 234 -11.99 8.17 6.69
CA ILE A 234 -10.96 8.62 5.77
C ILE A 234 -10.21 7.40 5.23
N TYR A 235 -10.00 7.35 3.89
CA TYR A 235 -9.11 6.38 3.25
C TYR A 235 -7.96 7.11 2.59
N THR A 236 -6.72 6.69 2.83
CA THR A 236 -5.54 7.21 2.15
C THR A 236 -5.05 6.25 1.08
N MET A 237 -4.65 6.77 -0.07
CA MET A 237 -4.26 6.00 -1.25
C MET A 237 -3.03 6.60 -1.89
N ALA A 238 -2.16 5.75 -2.47
CA ALA A 238 -1.01 6.13 -3.29
C ALA A 238 -0.51 4.89 -4.06
N LYS A 239 0.79 4.76 -4.31
CA LYS A 239 1.43 3.58 -4.90
C LYS A 239 0.69 3.05 -6.13
N GLY A 240 -0.10 2.00 -5.96
CA GLY A 240 -0.89 1.39 -7.03
C GLY A 240 -1.84 2.34 -7.75
N MET A 241 -2.22 3.46 -7.12
CA MET A 241 -3.05 4.50 -7.73
C MET A 241 -2.44 5.08 -9.01
N GLY A 242 -1.10 5.20 -9.07
CA GLY A 242 -0.39 5.82 -10.18
C GLY A 242 0.37 4.87 -11.09
N ASN A 243 0.51 3.59 -10.71
CA ASN A 243 1.31 2.60 -11.44
C ASN A 243 2.73 3.09 -11.78
N GLY A 244 3.37 3.80 -10.84
CA GLY A 244 4.71 4.41 -11.02
C GLY A 244 4.69 5.92 -11.19
N PHE A 245 3.56 6.54 -11.58
CA PHE A 245 3.43 7.99 -11.57
C PHE A 245 3.12 8.49 -10.14
N PRO A 246 3.81 9.54 -9.64
CA PRO A 246 3.55 10.09 -8.30
C PRO A 246 2.17 10.70 -8.22
N VAL A 247 1.23 10.00 -7.60
CA VAL A 247 -0.13 10.43 -7.30
C VAL A 247 -0.63 9.75 -6.04
N ALA A 248 -1.37 10.49 -5.24
CA ALA A 248 -2.01 10.01 -4.03
C ALA A 248 -3.34 10.74 -3.82
N GLY A 249 -4.17 10.19 -2.95
CA GLY A 249 -5.46 10.77 -2.63
C GLY A 249 -5.95 10.41 -1.24
N VAL A 250 -6.86 11.23 -0.76
CA VAL A 250 -7.60 11.03 0.49
C VAL A 250 -9.08 11.04 0.16
N LEU A 251 -9.78 9.92 0.36
CA LEU A 251 -11.23 9.87 0.33
C LEU A 251 -11.78 10.23 1.71
N ILE A 252 -12.71 11.16 1.75
CA ILE A 252 -13.22 11.82 2.95
C ILE A 252 -14.72 11.63 3.04
N ALA A 253 -15.20 11.10 4.16
CA ALA A 253 -16.63 10.85 4.39
C ALA A 253 -17.44 12.16 4.42
N PRO A 254 -18.72 12.14 4.00
CA PRO A 254 -19.52 13.35 3.77
C PRO A 254 -19.86 14.16 5.03
N HIS A 255 -19.72 13.59 6.23
CA HIS A 255 -19.92 14.31 7.48
C HIS A 255 -18.75 15.24 7.84
N ILE A 256 -17.56 15.01 7.28
CA ILE A 256 -16.38 15.88 7.46
C ILE A 256 -16.48 17.02 6.45
N LYS A 257 -16.67 18.25 6.96
CA LYS A 257 -16.93 19.40 6.10
C LYS A 257 -15.64 20.12 5.69
N PRO A 258 -15.48 20.45 4.40
CA PRO A 258 -14.34 21.22 3.93
C PRO A 258 -14.39 22.68 4.42
N LYS A 259 -13.18 23.24 4.62
CA LYS A 259 -13.00 24.67 4.82
C LYS A 259 -11.82 25.12 3.94
N HIS A 260 -12.01 26.20 3.19
CA HIS A 260 -10.95 26.76 2.35
C HIS A 260 -9.65 26.99 3.15
N GLY A 261 -8.54 26.52 2.60
CA GLY A 261 -7.20 26.64 3.19
C GLY A 261 -6.83 25.61 4.26
N MET A 262 -7.73 24.69 4.66
CA MET A 262 -7.38 23.69 5.67
C MET A 262 -6.42 22.61 5.16
N LEU A 263 -6.50 22.24 3.90
CA LEU A 263 -5.59 21.36 3.18
C LEU A 263 -5.09 22.08 1.93
N GLY A 264 -3.92 21.68 1.40
CA GLY A 264 -3.38 22.27 0.19
C GLY A 264 -2.18 21.50 -0.33
N THR A 265 -1.97 21.59 -1.64
CA THR A 265 -0.84 21.00 -2.36
C THR A 265 -0.63 21.75 -3.68
N THR A 266 0.63 21.90 -4.11
CA THR A 266 0.91 22.53 -5.40
C THR A 266 0.67 21.58 -6.56
N PHE A 267 1.22 20.37 -6.50
CA PHE A 267 1.20 19.40 -7.60
C PHE A 267 0.08 18.36 -7.50
N GLY A 268 -0.56 18.20 -6.35
CA GLY A 268 -1.60 17.20 -6.16
C GLY A 268 -2.79 17.43 -7.07
N GLY A 269 -3.16 16.39 -7.84
CA GLY A 269 -4.25 16.47 -8.81
C GLY A 269 -3.89 17.15 -10.13
N ASN A 270 -2.59 17.28 -10.46
CA ASN A 270 -2.21 17.76 -11.77
C ASN A 270 -2.74 16.84 -12.90
N PRO A 271 -2.97 17.38 -14.11
CA PRO A 271 -3.58 16.61 -15.19
C PRO A 271 -2.87 15.32 -15.57
N LEU A 272 -1.52 15.27 -15.51
CA LEU A 272 -0.78 14.04 -15.80
C LEU A 272 -0.99 12.96 -14.73
N ALA A 273 -0.98 13.37 -13.46
CA ALA A 273 -1.26 12.46 -12.35
C ALA A 273 -2.69 11.90 -12.42
N CYS A 274 -3.66 12.75 -12.77
CA CYS A 274 -5.05 12.33 -12.97
C CYS A 274 -5.18 11.37 -14.17
N ALA A 275 -4.49 11.62 -15.28
CA ALA A 275 -4.50 10.74 -16.46
C ALA A 275 -3.89 9.36 -16.12
N ALA A 276 -2.78 9.33 -15.38
CA ALA A 276 -2.19 8.09 -14.91
C ALA A 276 -3.14 7.30 -14.00
N ALA A 277 -3.77 7.96 -13.03
CA ALA A 277 -4.69 7.32 -12.10
C ALA A 277 -6.00 6.85 -12.77
N LEU A 278 -6.52 7.61 -13.74
CA LEU A 278 -7.66 7.19 -14.57
C LEU A 278 -7.34 5.92 -15.36
N ALA A 279 -6.19 5.88 -16.03
CA ALA A 279 -5.76 4.70 -16.78
C ALA A 279 -5.67 3.46 -15.88
N VAL A 280 -5.17 3.60 -14.64
CA VAL A 280 -5.13 2.50 -13.68
C VAL A 280 -6.54 1.98 -13.37
N LEU A 281 -7.49 2.86 -13.07
CA LEU A 281 -8.85 2.46 -12.74
C LEU A 281 -9.58 1.84 -13.93
N GLU A 282 -9.38 2.38 -15.14
CA GLU A 282 -9.93 1.85 -16.39
C GLU A 282 -9.43 0.40 -16.63
N VAL A 283 -8.12 0.17 -16.57
CA VAL A 283 -7.53 -1.17 -16.75
C VAL A 283 -7.98 -2.13 -15.65
N MET A 284 -7.99 -1.70 -14.38
CA MET A 284 -8.47 -2.53 -13.27
C MET A 284 -9.90 -3.02 -13.49
N ARG A 285 -10.77 -2.16 -14.00
CA ARG A 285 -12.17 -2.49 -14.33
C ARG A 285 -12.24 -3.41 -15.54
N ASP A 286 -11.62 -3.02 -16.65
CA ASP A 286 -11.80 -3.64 -17.96
C ASP A 286 -11.13 -5.03 -18.03
N GLU A 287 -10.03 -5.24 -17.29
CA GLU A 287 -9.32 -6.51 -17.18
C GLU A 287 -9.69 -7.30 -15.91
N ASN A 288 -10.65 -6.83 -15.10
CA ASN A 288 -11.12 -7.50 -13.87
C ASN A 288 -9.98 -7.84 -12.89
N LEU A 289 -9.02 -6.91 -12.71
CA LEU A 289 -7.78 -7.20 -11.98
C LEU A 289 -7.98 -7.52 -10.48
N MET A 290 -9.07 -7.05 -9.84
CA MET A 290 -9.38 -7.44 -8.46
C MET A 290 -9.76 -8.93 -8.36
N VAL A 291 -10.50 -9.44 -9.33
CA VAL A 291 -10.84 -10.87 -9.43
C VAL A 291 -9.58 -11.70 -9.70
N ASN A 292 -8.73 -11.23 -10.62
CA ASN A 292 -7.44 -11.85 -10.89
C ASN A 292 -6.55 -11.91 -9.64
N ALA A 293 -6.45 -10.80 -8.90
CA ALA A 293 -5.68 -10.74 -7.65
C ALA A 293 -6.18 -11.76 -6.61
N THR A 294 -7.50 -11.95 -6.51
CA THR A 294 -8.09 -12.97 -5.64
C THR A 294 -7.71 -14.38 -6.08
N ASN A 295 -7.93 -14.69 -7.36
CA ASN A 295 -7.74 -16.04 -7.90
C ASN A 295 -6.27 -16.47 -7.88
N VAL A 296 -5.37 -15.63 -8.42
CA VAL A 296 -3.93 -15.91 -8.46
C VAL A 296 -3.33 -15.87 -7.05
N GLY A 297 -3.81 -14.96 -6.19
CA GLY A 297 -3.37 -14.87 -4.80
C GLY A 297 -3.73 -16.12 -3.99
N ASN A 298 -4.96 -16.62 -4.12
CA ASN A 298 -5.39 -17.86 -3.47
C ASN A 298 -4.57 -19.06 -3.94
N TYR A 299 -4.36 -19.17 -5.26
CA TYR A 299 -3.51 -20.20 -5.85
C TYR A 299 -2.09 -20.16 -5.28
N LEU A 300 -1.44 -19.00 -5.28
CA LEU A 300 -0.08 -18.85 -4.73
C LEU A 300 -0.03 -19.22 -3.25
N MET A 301 -0.97 -18.74 -2.44
CA MET A 301 -1.00 -19.05 -1.01
C MET A 301 -1.20 -20.55 -0.74
N GLU A 302 -2.04 -21.23 -1.51
CA GLU A 302 -2.25 -22.66 -1.41
C GLU A 302 -0.96 -23.43 -1.73
N GLN A 303 -0.32 -23.13 -2.86
CA GLN A 303 0.93 -23.78 -3.26
C GLN A 303 2.07 -23.52 -2.27
N LEU A 304 2.22 -22.30 -1.78
CA LEU A 304 3.24 -21.94 -0.78
C LEU A 304 3.04 -22.66 0.55
N ARG A 305 1.79 -22.84 1.00
CA ARG A 305 1.48 -23.65 2.21
C ARG A 305 1.85 -25.12 2.06
N GLY A 306 1.87 -25.62 0.83
CA GLY A 306 2.32 -26.98 0.51
C GLY A 306 3.84 -27.17 0.56
N ILE A 307 4.64 -26.12 0.74
CA ILE A 307 6.11 -26.17 0.84
C ILE A 307 6.51 -26.25 2.33
N PRO A 308 7.00 -27.42 2.84
CA PRO A 308 7.22 -27.62 4.28
C PRO A 308 8.25 -26.66 4.92
N SER A 309 9.20 -26.17 4.13
CA SER A 309 10.25 -25.25 4.62
C SER A 309 9.75 -23.82 4.83
N LEU A 310 8.58 -23.46 4.31
CA LEU A 310 8.01 -22.12 4.47
C LEU A 310 7.04 -22.08 5.64
N GLN A 311 7.09 -21.00 6.42
CA GLN A 311 6.29 -20.89 7.63
C GLN A 311 5.31 -19.71 7.53
N GLN A 312 4.21 -19.80 8.25
CA GLN A 312 3.26 -18.70 8.41
C GLN A 312 2.85 -18.01 7.10
N VAL A 313 2.56 -18.76 6.05
CA VAL A 313 2.05 -18.20 4.79
C VAL A 313 0.75 -17.46 5.03
N ARG A 314 0.72 -16.16 4.78
CA ARG A 314 -0.37 -15.25 5.11
C ARG A 314 -0.55 -14.15 4.09
N GLY A 315 -1.72 -13.50 4.12
CA GLY A 315 -2.05 -12.41 3.20
C GLY A 315 -3.46 -12.51 2.67
N ARG A 316 -3.79 -11.61 1.72
CA ARG A 316 -5.05 -11.63 0.94
C ARG A 316 -4.74 -11.15 -0.47
N GLY A 317 -5.32 -11.79 -1.47
CA GLY A 317 -5.06 -11.47 -2.87
C GLY A 317 -3.57 -11.56 -3.21
N LEU A 318 -3.04 -10.57 -3.89
CA LEU A 318 -1.62 -10.48 -4.26
C LEU A 318 -0.79 -9.63 -3.27
N MET A 319 -1.15 -9.68 -1.99
CA MET A 319 -0.37 -9.17 -0.87
C MET A 319 -0.06 -10.33 0.06
N ILE A 320 1.06 -11.04 -0.22
CA ILE A 320 1.41 -12.33 0.40
C ILE A 320 2.74 -12.18 1.13
N GLY A 321 2.83 -12.81 2.30
CA GLY A 321 4.07 -12.96 3.06
C GLY A 321 4.22 -14.36 3.62
N PHE A 322 5.45 -14.79 3.76
CA PHE A 322 5.78 -16.04 4.45
C PHE A 322 7.11 -15.90 5.17
N ASP A 323 7.23 -16.60 6.28
CA ASP A 323 8.46 -16.61 7.06
C ASP A 323 9.38 -17.69 6.52
N VAL A 324 10.67 -17.38 6.51
CA VAL A 324 11.74 -18.33 6.18
C VAL A 324 12.57 -18.61 7.43
N PRO A 325 12.89 -19.86 7.72
CA PRO A 325 13.76 -20.19 8.86
C PRO A 325 15.18 -19.64 8.66
N ALA A 326 15.97 -19.58 9.74
CA ALA A 326 17.29 -18.94 9.72
C ALA A 326 18.25 -19.54 8.68
N GLU A 327 18.15 -20.84 8.44
CA GLU A 327 18.92 -21.59 7.47
C GLU A 327 18.66 -21.12 6.02
N LEU A 328 17.48 -20.54 5.77
CA LEU A 328 17.06 -20.01 4.48
C LEU A 328 17.15 -18.47 4.39
N SER A 329 17.86 -17.83 5.30
CA SER A 329 18.00 -16.36 5.34
C SER A 329 18.57 -15.75 4.04
N GLY A 330 19.26 -16.52 3.21
CA GLY A 330 19.76 -16.15 1.88
C GLY A 330 18.74 -16.24 0.74
N LEU A 331 17.59 -16.88 0.96
CA LEU A 331 16.63 -17.26 -0.10
C LEU A 331 16.21 -16.08 -1.00
N LYS A 332 15.99 -14.89 -0.42
CA LYS A 332 15.68 -13.69 -1.21
C LYS A 332 16.76 -13.33 -2.23
N ASN A 333 18.03 -13.38 -1.79
CA ASN A 333 19.16 -13.06 -2.66
C ASN A 333 19.39 -14.16 -3.71
N GLU A 334 19.16 -15.42 -3.34
CA GLU A 334 19.22 -16.57 -4.24
C GLU A 334 18.10 -16.51 -5.30
N LEU A 335 16.88 -16.16 -4.93
CA LEU A 335 15.78 -15.90 -5.88
C LEU A 335 16.18 -14.85 -6.92
N LEU A 336 16.83 -13.78 -6.50
CA LEU A 336 17.28 -12.74 -7.43
C LEU A 336 18.46 -13.21 -8.29
N SER A 337 19.50 -13.75 -7.69
CA SER A 337 20.77 -14.02 -8.38
C SER A 337 20.77 -15.30 -9.21
N GLN A 338 20.05 -16.35 -8.78
CA GLN A 338 20.07 -17.66 -9.42
C GLN A 338 18.83 -17.89 -10.30
N THR A 339 17.66 -17.33 -9.92
CA THR A 339 16.41 -17.57 -10.65
C THR A 339 15.80 -16.32 -11.27
N HIS A 340 16.45 -15.17 -11.12
CA HIS A 340 16.01 -13.89 -11.71
C HIS A 340 14.61 -13.47 -11.25
N VAL A 341 14.30 -13.63 -9.95
CA VAL A 341 13.02 -13.24 -9.35
C VAL A 341 13.23 -12.15 -8.31
N PHE A 342 12.64 -10.98 -8.51
CA PHE A 342 12.57 -9.93 -7.50
C PHE A 342 11.49 -10.25 -6.47
N THR A 343 11.83 -10.17 -5.17
CA THR A 343 10.87 -10.24 -4.06
C THR A 343 11.16 -9.13 -3.06
N GLY A 344 10.16 -8.79 -2.23
CA GLY A 344 10.35 -7.90 -1.10
C GLY A 344 10.77 -8.64 0.17
N GLU A 345 11.15 -7.88 1.18
CA GLU A 345 11.41 -8.43 2.52
C GLU A 345 10.76 -7.59 3.61
N ALA A 346 10.51 -8.21 4.76
CA ALA A 346 10.35 -7.54 6.04
C ALA A 346 11.20 -8.30 7.06
N LYS A 347 12.09 -7.54 7.72
CA LYS A 347 13.04 -8.15 8.68
C LYS A 347 12.30 -8.69 9.93
N PRO A 348 12.81 -9.76 10.55
CA PRO A 348 14.10 -10.42 10.23
C PRO A 348 14.01 -11.48 9.13
N SER A 349 12.84 -12.08 8.86
CA SER A 349 12.76 -13.35 8.12
C SER A 349 11.58 -13.46 7.14
N VAL A 350 10.88 -12.37 6.83
CA VAL A 350 9.69 -12.43 5.97
C VAL A 350 10.04 -12.11 4.53
N ILE A 351 9.70 -13.01 3.59
CA ILE A 351 9.64 -12.69 2.16
C ILE A 351 8.24 -12.20 1.84
N ARG A 352 8.16 -11.10 1.08
CA ARG A 352 6.91 -10.47 0.66
C ARG A 352 6.74 -10.54 -0.85
N LEU A 353 5.56 -10.98 -1.29
CA LEU A 353 5.15 -10.98 -2.69
C LEU A 353 4.09 -9.89 -2.89
N LEU A 354 4.41 -8.96 -3.77
CA LEU A 354 3.59 -7.78 -4.09
C LEU A 354 3.62 -7.53 -5.63
N PRO A 355 3.41 -8.58 -6.46
CA PRO A 355 3.51 -8.47 -7.90
C PRO A 355 2.42 -7.56 -8.48
N PRO A 356 2.49 -7.17 -9.76
CA PRO A 356 1.36 -6.55 -10.46
C PRO A 356 0.07 -7.36 -10.31
N LEU A 357 -1.08 -6.69 -10.26
CA LEU A 357 -2.40 -7.36 -10.17
C LEU A 357 -2.72 -8.16 -11.45
N SER A 358 -2.05 -7.83 -12.54
CA SER A 358 -2.11 -8.53 -13.83
C SER A 358 -1.27 -9.81 -13.90
N LEU A 359 -0.60 -10.21 -12.80
CA LEU A 359 0.16 -11.46 -12.73
C LEU A 359 -0.71 -12.64 -13.17
N SER A 360 -0.23 -13.39 -14.16
CA SER A 360 -0.91 -14.59 -14.67
C SER A 360 -0.58 -15.83 -13.83
N LEU A 361 -1.43 -16.88 -13.91
CA LEU A 361 -1.12 -18.19 -13.30
C LEU A 361 0.20 -18.77 -13.81
N ARG A 362 0.50 -18.57 -15.11
CA ARG A 362 1.77 -19.03 -15.68
C ARG A 362 2.98 -18.34 -15.03
N GLU A 363 2.89 -17.05 -14.79
CA GLU A 363 3.94 -16.30 -14.11
C GLU A 363 4.04 -16.68 -12.63
N ALA A 364 2.91 -16.96 -11.98
CA ALA A 364 2.89 -17.53 -10.64
C ALA A 364 3.59 -18.89 -10.58
N ASP A 365 3.37 -19.77 -11.58
CA ASP A 365 4.07 -21.06 -11.69
C ASP A 365 5.57 -20.88 -11.90
N MET A 366 6.01 -19.89 -12.67
CA MET A 366 7.45 -19.57 -12.81
C MET A 366 8.08 -19.24 -11.45
N PHE A 367 7.41 -18.45 -10.63
CA PHE A 367 7.88 -18.15 -9.27
C PHE A 367 7.90 -19.41 -8.39
N LEU A 368 6.85 -20.24 -8.43
CA LEU A 368 6.78 -21.48 -7.64
C LEU A 368 7.88 -22.47 -8.03
N GLN A 369 8.16 -22.62 -9.32
CA GLN A 369 9.27 -23.43 -9.81
C GLN A 369 10.63 -22.88 -9.35
N ALA A 370 10.80 -21.56 -9.41
CA ALA A 370 12.04 -20.92 -8.95
C ALA A 370 12.30 -21.19 -7.47
N ILE A 371 11.33 -20.98 -6.59
CA ILE A 371 11.50 -21.19 -5.16
C ILE A 371 11.69 -22.68 -4.82
N GLN A 372 10.95 -23.60 -5.48
CA GLN A 372 11.08 -25.03 -5.28
C GLN A 372 12.45 -25.55 -5.72
N SER A 373 13.01 -25.06 -6.84
CA SER A 373 14.33 -25.45 -7.30
C SER A 373 15.44 -25.09 -6.32
N LEU A 374 15.34 -23.91 -5.69
CA LEU A 374 16.31 -23.47 -4.67
C LEU A 374 16.21 -24.32 -3.39
N LEU A 375 14.98 -24.60 -2.95
CA LEU A 375 14.75 -25.39 -1.73
C LEU A 375 15.13 -26.86 -1.88
N SER A 376 14.99 -27.43 -3.09
CA SER A 376 15.39 -28.82 -3.37
C SER A 376 16.91 -29.01 -3.43
N ASN A 377 17.68 -27.96 -3.71
CA ASN A 377 19.13 -27.99 -3.78
C ASN A 377 19.81 -27.76 -2.42
N GLN A 378 19.06 -27.48 -1.37
CA GLN A 378 19.62 -27.30 -0.03
C GLN A 378 19.87 -28.66 0.64
N PRO A 379 20.99 -28.84 1.38
CA PRO A 379 21.23 -30.07 2.13
C PRO A 379 20.07 -30.27 3.12
N GLN A 380 19.43 -31.44 3.06
CA GLN A 380 18.45 -31.82 4.06
C GLN A 380 19.12 -31.86 5.42
N PRO A 381 18.51 -31.36 6.50
CA PRO A 381 19.05 -31.56 7.84
C PRO A 381 19.21 -33.04 8.07
N GLU A 382 20.43 -33.46 8.43
CA GLU A 382 20.71 -34.85 8.87
C GLU A 382 19.77 -35.14 10.06
N ASN A 383 18.94 -36.17 9.92
CA ASN A 383 18.00 -36.65 10.94
C ASN A 383 18.74 -37.18 12.20
#